data_5c5772fba45f0b3af3d814c4fa83f06e
#
_entry.id   5c5772fba45f0b3af3d814c4fa83f06e
#
_cell.length_a   1.000
_cell.length_b   1.000
_cell.length_c   1.000
_cell.angle_alpha   90.00
_cell.angle_beta   90.00
_cell.angle_gamma   90.00
#
_symmetry.space_group_name_H-M   'P 1'
#
loop_
_entity.id
_entity.type
_entity.pdbx_description
1 polymer ?
#
loop_
_entity_poly.entity_id
_entity_poly.type
_entity_poly.pdbx_seq_one_letter_code
_entity_poly.pdbx_strand_id
1 'polypeptide(L)'
;MGRVYNFSAGPSCLPEEVLKDCADEMLDYKGTGQSVMEMSHRSSAFKPIVEDAEAMVRKLMRVPDNYKIVFLQGGGSTQFAMVPLNLGIRTGKAVYVDTGVWSGKAIKEAKKYVSVDVAASSKDRNFCYIPKIDKITGDYDYAYICLNNTIKGTHWNYIPDTGSIPLVADISSCILSEPLDVSAFGLVFAGAQKNLGPAGVTLVIIRDDLITDSPQKGTPTMLTYKTHTDEDSLYNTPPCYAIYVVGKVLHWIEKNGGAEGMKARNYAKAERLYDYLDSSAVYRATADKDSRSIMNVPFLTKEKDEAKADAINKKFTAEAAKAGLVNLAGHRTVGGMRASIYNAMPIEGVERLIEFMDKFAAENF
;
A
#
# COMPACT_ATOMS: atom_id res chain seq x y z
N MET A 1 3.35 -15.82 -26.07
CA MET A 1 4.26 -15.11 -25.15
C MET A 1 3.76 -15.31 -23.73
N GLY A 2 4.64 -15.66 -22.77
CA GLY A 2 4.27 -15.72 -21.37
C GLY A 2 3.99 -14.31 -20.81
N ARG A 3 3.41 -14.24 -19.59
CA ARG A 3 3.21 -12.95 -18.90
C ARG A 3 4.56 -12.29 -18.58
N VAL A 4 4.61 -10.97 -18.68
CA VAL A 4 5.77 -10.18 -18.24
C VAL A 4 5.82 -10.09 -16.72
N TYR A 5 7.01 -9.90 -16.15
CA TYR A 5 7.18 -9.54 -14.74
C TYR A 5 6.98 -8.05 -14.57
N ASN A 6 5.86 -7.68 -13.93
CA ASN A 6 5.45 -6.28 -13.75
C ASN A 6 5.92 -5.75 -12.38
N PHE A 7 6.93 -4.90 -12.36
CA PHE A 7 7.48 -4.26 -11.16
C PHE A 7 6.82 -2.91 -10.83
N SER A 8 5.64 -2.63 -11.38
CA SER A 8 4.93 -1.37 -11.11
C SER A 8 4.63 -1.19 -9.62
N ALA A 9 4.76 0.05 -9.16
CA ALA A 9 4.43 0.39 -7.78
C ALA A 9 2.93 0.52 -7.50
N GLY A 10 2.12 0.55 -8.54
CA GLY A 10 0.66 0.64 -8.48
C GLY A 10 0.05 1.39 -9.66
N PRO A 11 -0.94 0.81 -10.36
CA PRO A 11 -1.43 -0.56 -10.21
C PRO A 11 -0.32 -1.59 -10.42
N SER A 12 -0.30 -2.61 -9.53
CA SER A 12 0.74 -3.64 -9.53
C SER A 12 0.29 -4.94 -10.22
N CYS A 13 1.18 -5.94 -10.23
CA CYS A 13 0.79 -7.26 -10.69
C CYS A 13 -0.26 -7.88 -9.75
N LEU A 14 -1.15 -8.70 -10.32
CA LEU A 14 -2.11 -9.53 -9.61
C LEU A 14 -1.71 -11.01 -9.74
N PRO A 15 -2.09 -11.88 -8.79
CA PRO A 15 -1.87 -13.31 -8.92
C PRO A 15 -2.53 -13.83 -10.20
N GLU A 16 -1.81 -14.66 -10.95
CA GLU A 16 -2.33 -15.20 -12.21
C GLU A 16 -3.56 -16.09 -12.00
N GLU A 17 -3.59 -16.87 -10.91
CA GLU A 17 -4.76 -17.67 -10.52
C GLU A 17 -6.00 -16.77 -10.38
N VAL A 18 -5.88 -15.63 -9.68
CA VAL A 18 -6.99 -14.68 -9.51
C VAL A 18 -7.47 -14.13 -10.84
N LEU A 19 -6.55 -13.79 -11.75
CA LEU A 19 -6.94 -13.28 -13.07
C LEU A 19 -7.64 -14.34 -13.93
N LYS A 20 -7.25 -15.61 -13.81
CA LYS A 20 -7.93 -16.73 -14.49
C LYS A 20 -9.32 -16.91 -13.92
N ASP A 21 -9.47 -16.97 -12.60
CA ASP A 21 -10.78 -17.07 -11.95
C ASP A 21 -11.71 -15.92 -12.37
N CYS A 22 -11.19 -14.70 -12.42
CA CYS A 22 -11.95 -13.54 -12.88
C CYS A 22 -12.36 -13.64 -14.36
N ALA A 23 -11.50 -14.21 -15.21
CA ALA A 23 -11.81 -14.42 -16.63
C ALA A 23 -12.88 -15.50 -16.82
N ASP A 24 -12.82 -16.58 -16.06
CA ASP A 24 -13.77 -17.69 -16.12
C ASP A 24 -15.17 -17.24 -15.65
N GLU A 25 -15.24 -16.37 -14.63
CA GLU A 25 -16.49 -15.83 -14.09
C GLU A 25 -16.95 -14.54 -14.77
N MET A 26 -16.26 -14.08 -15.85
CA MET A 26 -16.52 -12.76 -16.45
C MET A 26 -17.91 -12.60 -17.03
N LEU A 27 -18.45 -13.62 -17.67
CA LEU A 27 -19.77 -13.58 -18.30
C LEU A 27 -20.87 -14.13 -17.39
N ASP A 28 -20.52 -15.06 -16.50
CA ASP A 28 -21.48 -15.76 -15.62
C ASP A 28 -20.88 -16.03 -14.26
N TYR A 29 -21.13 -15.13 -13.32
CA TYR A 29 -20.72 -15.35 -11.94
C TYR A 29 -21.57 -16.43 -11.27
N LYS A 30 -20.97 -17.59 -11.04
CA LYS A 30 -21.58 -18.71 -10.28
C LYS A 30 -23.00 -19.09 -10.74
N GLY A 31 -23.28 -19.07 -12.04
CA GLY A 31 -24.58 -19.46 -12.60
C GLY A 31 -25.68 -18.40 -12.48
N THR A 32 -25.33 -17.15 -12.18
CA THR A 32 -26.30 -16.03 -12.12
C THR A 32 -26.73 -15.52 -13.49
N GLY A 33 -26.03 -15.92 -14.57
CA GLY A 33 -26.25 -15.46 -15.92
C GLY A 33 -25.81 -14.03 -16.18
N GLN A 34 -25.03 -13.41 -15.27
CA GLN A 34 -24.53 -12.05 -15.40
C GLN A 34 -23.11 -11.88 -14.84
N SER A 35 -22.40 -10.90 -15.37
CA SER A 35 -21.11 -10.46 -14.84
C SER A 35 -21.27 -9.72 -13.54
N VAL A 36 -20.28 -9.82 -12.64
CA VAL A 36 -20.21 -8.98 -11.43
C VAL A 36 -20.18 -7.48 -11.81
N MET A 37 -19.68 -7.12 -13.00
CA MET A 37 -19.70 -5.73 -13.50
C MET A 37 -21.11 -5.17 -13.71
N GLU A 38 -22.09 -6.04 -13.96
CA GLU A 38 -23.48 -5.67 -14.27
C GLU A 38 -24.39 -5.78 -13.04
N MET A 39 -23.88 -6.32 -11.93
CA MET A 39 -24.69 -6.54 -10.73
C MET A 39 -25.04 -5.23 -10.04
N SER A 40 -26.32 -5.05 -9.73
CA SER A 40 -26.70 -4.03 -8.76
C SER A 40 -26.07 -4.33 -7.39
N HIS A 41 -25.43 -3.34 -6.77
CA HIS A 41 -24.88 -3.49 -5.43
C HIS A 41 -25.94 -3.82 -4.35
N ARG A 42 -27.23 -3.60 -4.66
CA ARG A 42 -28.37 -3.95 -3.78
C ARG A 42 -28.97 -5.31 -4.08
N SER A 43 -28.42 -6.04 -5.05
CA SER A 43 -28.92 -7.37 -5.39
C SER A 43 -28.49 -8.42 -4.37
N SER A 44 -29.31 -9.47 -4.23
CA SER A 44 -28.96 -10.65 -3.44
C SER A 44 -27.74 -11.39 -3.96
N ALA A 45 -27.35 -11.19 -5.22
CA ALA A 45 -26.16 -11.79 -5.82
C ALA A 45 -24.86 -11.03 -5.42
N PHE A 46 -24.91 -9.69 -5.24
CA PHE A 46 -23.73 -8.90 -4.90
C PHE A 46 -23.45 -8.84 -3.39
N LYS A 47 -24.50 -8.83 -2.57
CA LYS A 47 -24.34 -8.71 -1.11
C LYS A 47 -23.36 -9.75 -0.52
N PRO A 48 -23.41 -11.05 -0.88
CA PRO A 48 -22.43 -12.02 -0.40
C PRO A 48 -21.00 -11.75 -0.83
N ILE A 49 -20.78 -11.03 -1.94
CA ILE A 49 -19.43 -10.70 -2.43
C ILE A 49 -18.75 -9.67 -1.50
N VAL A 50 -19.47 -8.65 -1.07
CA VAL A 50 -18.92 -7.64 -0.15
C VAL A 50 -18.78 -8.19 1.26
N GLU A 51 -19.75 -8.98 1.73
CA GLU A 51 -19.70 -9.66 3.02
C GLU A 51 -18.52 -10.63 3.14
N ASP A 52 -18.27 -11.43 2.10
CA ASP A 52 -17.12 -12.33 2.03
C ASP A 52 -15.81 -11.57 2.05
N ALA A 53 -15.69 -10.50 1.25
CA ALA A 53 -14.48 -9.67 1.23
C ALA A 53 -14.20 -9.04 2.62
N GLU A 54 -15.23 -8.54 3.31
CA GLU A 54 -15.10 -8.02 4.68
C GLU A 54 -14.68 -9.10 5.67
N ALA A 55 -15.36 -10.25 5.65
CA ALA A 55 -15.05 -11.38 6.52
C ALA A 55 -13.61 -11.86 6.33
N MET A 56 -13.13 -11.90 5.07
CA MET A 56 -11.76 -12.28 4.76
C MET A 56 -10.73 -11.24 5.26
N VAL A 57 -11.00 -9.95 5.13
CA VAL A 57 -10.15 -8.90 5.74
C VAL A 57 -10.09 -9.09 7.26
N ARG A 58 -11.25 -9.24 7.91
CA ARG A 58 -11.34 -9.45 9.37
C ARG A 58 -10.53 -10.65 9.81
N LYS A 59 -10.65 -11.77 9.11
CA LYS A 59 -9.93 -13.01 9.38
C LYS A 59 -8.42 -12.86 9.20
N LEU A 60 -7.98 -12.41 8.02
CA LEU A 60 -6.56 -12.38 7.64
C LEU A 60 -5.76 -11.34 8.43
N MET A 61 -6.38 -10.22 8.78
CA MET A 61 -5.77 -9.15 9.57
C MET A 61 -6.08 -9.26 11.07
N ARG A 62 -6.85 -10.27 11.49
CA ARG A 62 -7.28 -10.48 12.90
C ARG A 62 -7.91 -9.21 13.49
N VAL A 63 -8.78 -8.55 12.69
CA VAL A 63 -9.42 -7.29 13.08
C VAL A 63 -10.35 -7.53 14.27
N PRO A 64 -10.20 -6.81 15.40
CA PRO A 64 -11.08 -6.95 16.56
C PRO A 64 -12.54 -6.56 16.25
N ASP A 65 -13.49 -7.05 17.04
CA ASP A 65 -14.93 -6.82 16.82
C ASP A 65 -15.34 -5.35 16.97
N ASN A 66 -14.58 -4.56 17.76
CA ASN A 66 -14.79 -3.12 17.95
C ASN A 66 -14.17 -2.26 16.85
N TYR A 67 -14.01 -2.83 15.64
CA TYR A 67 -13.60 -2.11 14.43
C TYR A 67 -14.58 -2.35 13.30
N LYS A 68 -14.84 -1.30 12.54
CA LYS A 68 -15.55 -1.36 11.27
C LYS A 68 -14.57 -1.49 10.10
N ILE A 69 -14.98 -2.26 9.10
CA ILE A 69 -14.25 -2.44 7.85
C ILE A 69 -15.13 -1.88 6.74
N VAL A 70 -14.61 -0.95 5.93
CA VAL A 70 -15.37 -0.39 4.81
C VAL A 70 -14.54 -0.32 3.54
N PHE A 71 -15.19 -0.52 2.40
CA PHE A 71 -14.65 -0.39 1.06
C PHE A 71 -15.11 0.92 0.44
N LEU A 72 -14.17 1.85 0.30
CA LEU A 72 -14.40 3.21 -0.18
C LEU A 72 -13.80 3.42 -1.56
N GLN A 73 -13.91 4.64 -2.07
CA GLN A 73 -13.31 5.11 -3.32
C GLN A 73 -12.30 6.23 -3.06
N GLY A 74 -11.54 6.63 -4.09
CA GLY A 74 -10.65 7.79 -4.03
C GLY A 74 -9.23 7.53 -3.57
N GLY A 75 -8.89 6.29 -3.19
CA GLY A 75 -7.54 5.91 -2.78
C GLY A 75 -7.06 6.61 -1.51
N GLY A 76 -5.77 6.47 -1.20
CA GLY A 76 -5.15 7.16 -0.06
C GLY A 76 -5.28 8.69 -0.12
N SER A 77 -5.39 9.25 -1.32
CA SER A 77 -5.52 10.72 -1.48
C SER A 77 -6.81 11.24 -0.87
N THR A 78 -7.92 10.52 -0.99
CA THR A 78 -9.17 10.89 -0.32
C THR A 78 -9.05 10.67 1.19
N GLN A 79 -8.34 9.64 1.64
CA GLN A 79 -8.12 9.41 3.06
C GLN A 79 -7.30 10.52 3.73
N PHE A 80 -6.39 11.16 3.01
CA PHE A 80 -5.66 12.33 3.53
C PHE A 80 -6.58 13.49 3.92
N ALA A 81 -7.76 13.60 3.28
CA ALA A 81 -8.80 14.56 3.65
C ALA A 81 -9.80 13.98 4.68
N MET A 82 -10.24 12.73 4.50
CA MET A 82 -11.24 12.11 5.37
C MET A 82 -10.76 12.00 6.82
N VAL A 83 -9.50 11.59 7.03
CA VAL A 83 -8.93 11.45 8.37
C VAL A 83 -9.05 12.76 9.18
N PRO A 84 -8.50 13.90 8.76
CA PRO A 84 -8.62 15.14 9.52
C PRO A 84 -10.06 15.65 9.62
N LEU A 85 -10.92 15.46 8.61
CA LEU A 85 -12.32 15.87 8.64
C LEU A 85 -13.15 15.12 9.68
N ASN A 86 -12.83 13.84 9.92
CA ASN A 86 -13.61 13.01 10.86
C ASN A 86 -12.96 12.92 12.26
N LEU A 87 -11.63 12.90 12.35
CA LEU A 87 -10.93 12.70 13.62
C LEU A 87 -10.47 14.01 14.25
N GLY A 88 -10.21 15.05 13.47
CA GLY A 88 -9.68 16.33 13.95
C GLY A 88 -10.75 17.25 14.55
N ILE A 89 -11.54 16.77 15.51
CA ILE A 89 -12.76 17.43 16.00
C ILE A 89 -12.71 17.88 17.46
N ARG A 90 -11.81 17.34 18.30
CA ARG A 90 -11.74 17.66 19.72
C ARG A 90 -10.86 18.89 19.96
N THR A 91 -9.60 18.84 19.48
CA THR A 91 -8.61 19.93 19.63
C THR A 91 -8.34 20.67 18.33
N GLY A 92 -8.69 20.05 17.20
CA GLY A 92 -8.28 20.53 15.87
C GLY A 92 -6.78 20.41 15.63
N LYS A 93 -6.08 19.51 16.34
CA LYS A 93 -4.63 19.31 16.24
C LYS A 93 -4.30 17.87 15.95
N ALA A 94 -3.31 17.65 15.08
CA ALA A 94 -2.78 16.33 14.78
C ALA A 94 -1.27 16.34 14.72
N VAL A 95 -0.64 15.19 14.94
CA VAL A 95 0.80 15.03 14.87
C VAL A 95 1.17 14.00 13.81
N TYR A 96 2.15 14.31 12.98
CA TYR A 96 2.59 13.50 11.85
C TYR A 96 4.06 13.14 11.96
N VAL A 97 4.45 12.01 11.37
CA VAL A 97 5.87 11.70 11.10
C VAL A 97 6.11 11.79 9.61
N ASP A 98 7.05 12.65 9.20
CA ASP A 98 7.36 12.87 7.79
C ASP A 98 8.50 11.95 7.32
N THR A 99 8.12 10.84 6.68
CA THR A 99 9.05 9.79 6.19
C THR A 99 9.11 9.70 4.67
N GLY A 100 8.46 10.62 3.94
CA GLY A 100 8.52 10.58 2.49
C GLY A 100 7.46 11.38 1.76
N VAL A 101 7.30 11.08 0.48
CA VAL A 101 6.39 11.83 -0.40
C VAL A 101 4.93 11.71 0.04
N TRP A 102 4.51 10.53 0.50
CA TRP A 102 3.11 10.29 0.86
C TRP A 102 2.76 10.92 2.20
N SER A 103 3.61 10.80 3.23
CA SER A 103 3.44 11.53 4.49
C SER A 103 3.42 13.05 4.27
N GLY A 104 4.32 13.58 3.42
CA GLY A 104 4.32 14.99 3.06
C GLY A 104 3.04 15.46 2.36
N LYS A 105 2.43 14.61 1.51
CA LYS A 105 1.12 14.90 0.90
C LYS A 105 0.00 14.87 1.94
N ALA A 106 0.02 13.87 2.84
CA ALA A 106 -0.96 13.78 3.92
C ALA A 106 -0.89 15.00 4.85
N ILE A 107 0.32 15.43 5.24
CA ILE A 107 0.55 16.65 6.01
C ILE A 107 -0.01 17.90 5.29
N LYS A 108 0.27 18.03 3.99
CA LYS A 108 -0.20 19.17 3.20
C LYS A 108 -1.73 19.19 3.13
N GLU A 109 -2.36 18.05 2.98
CA GLU A 109 -3.83 17.96 2.94
C GLU A 109 -4.43 18.26 4.31
N ALA A 110 -3.92 17.61 5.37
CA ALA A 110 -4.42 17.78 6.74
C ALA A 110 -4.37 19.23 7.23
N LYS A 111 -3.34 20.00 6.84
CA LYS A 111 -3.22 21.43 7.17
C LYS A 111 -4.35 22.31 6.65
N LYS A 112 -5.20 21.83 5.76
CA LYS A 112 -6.39 22.55 5.32
C LYS A 112 -7.52 22.48 6.35
N TYR A 113 -7.48 21.51 7.26
CA TYR A 113 -8.56 21.15 8.17
C TYR A 113 -8.16 21.26 9.64
N VAL A 114 -6.90 20.97 9.98
CA VAL A 114 -6.39 20.94 11.36
C VAL A 114 -5.01 21.57 11.45
N SER A 115 -4.60 21.97 12.66
CA SER A 115 -3.21 22.31 12.96
C SER A 115 -2.37 21.04 12.97
N VAL A 116 -1.25 21.06 12.26
CA VAL A 116 -0.38 19.88 12.12
C VAL A 116 1.00 20.16 12.67
N ASP A 117 1.40 19.39 13.67
CA ASP A 117 2.77 19.30 14.14
C ASP A 117 3.50 18.11 13.50
N VAL A 118 4.81 18.20 13.35
CA VAL A 118 5.66 17.11 12.84
C VAL A 118 6.58 16.66 13.97
N ALA A 119 6.32 15.47 14.51
CA ALA A 119 7.08 14.91 15.63
C ALA A 119 8.51 14.55 15.22
N ALA A 120 8.68 14.03 14.01
CA ALA A 120 9.99 13.70 13.45
C ALA A 120 9.94 13.68 11.92
N SER A 121 11.12 13.83 11.29
CA SER A 121 11.27 13.76 9.84
C SER A 121 12.62 13.14 9.49
N SER A 122 12.66 12.33 8.45
CA SER A 122 13.92 11.84 7.83
C SER A 122 14.31 12.60 6.56
N LYS A 123 13.78 13.81 6.38
CA LYS A 123 14.06 14.67 5.23
C LYS A 123 15.54 15.09 5.13
N ASP A 124 16.22 15.22 6.26
CA ASP A 124 17.65 15.54 6.38
C ASP A 124 18.54 14.61 5.54
N ARG A 125 18.15 13.32 5.42
CA ARG A 125 18.84 12.31 4.62
C ARG A 125 17.98 11.79 3.47
N ASN A 126 17.17 12.68 2.86
CA ASN A 126 16.32 12.36 1.71
C ASN A 126 15.39 11.16 1.94
N PHE A 127 14.93 10.96 3.19
CA PHE A 127 14.00 9.91 3.59
C PHE A 127 14.53 8.47 3.38
N CYS A 128 15.83 8.25 3.55
CA CYS A 128 16.43 6.92 3.42
C CYS A 128 16.31 6.07 4.69
N TYR A 129 15.76 6.61 5.77
CA TYR A 129 15.58 5.89 7.05
C TYR A 129 14.25 6.23 7.72
N ILE A 130 13.85 5.41 8.68
CA ILE A 130 12.72 5.66 9.58
C ILE A 130 13.27 6.27 10.88
N PRO A 131 12.80 7.47 11.28
CA PRO A 131 13.24 8.11 12.53
C PRO A 131 12.91 7.22 13.73
N LYS A 132 13.80 7.15 14.71
CA LYS A 132 13.50 6.50 15.99
C LYS A 132 12.75 7.49 16.88
N ILE A 133 11.56 7.09 17.32
CA ILE A 133 10.68 7.88 18.19
C ILE A 133 10.32 7.00 19.38
N ASP A 134 10.73 7.38 20.56
CA ASP A 134 10.41 6.64 21.78
C ASP A 134 8.93 6.76 22.11
N LYS A 135 8.42 8.00 22.11
CA LYS A 135 7.01 8.28 22.39
C LYS A 135 6.53 9.57 21.73
N ILE A 136 5.33 9.53 21.20
CA ILE A 136 4.60 10.72 20.73
C ILE A 136 3.69 11.18 21.87
N THR A 137 3.90 12.41 22.33
CA THR A 137 3.15 13.01 23.45
C THR A 137 2.58 14.35 23.05
N GLY A 138 1.50 14.75 23.70
CA GLY A 138 0.82 16.02 23.48
C GLY A 138 -0.70 15.84 23.48
N ASP A 139 -1.42 16.94 23.32
CA ASP A 139 -2.87 16.96 23.21
C ASP A 139 -3.28 17.02 21.74
N TYR A 140 -3.34 15.85 21.11
CA TYR A 140 -3.67 15.66 19.69
C TYR A 140 -4.90 14.78 19.52
N ASP A 141 -5.63 15.02 18.44
CA ASP A 141 -6.80 14.21 18.07
C ASP A 141 -6.38 12.88 17.46
N TYR A 142 -5.24 12.86 16.76
CA TYR A 142 -4.62 11.64 16.22
C TYR A 142 -3.14 11.87 15.89
N ALA A 143 -2.40 10.76 15.80
CA ALA A 143 -1.06 10.68 15.23
C ALA A 143 -1.11 9.97 13.87
N TYR A 144 -0.22 10.33 12.94
CA TYR A 144 -0.22 9.74 11.60
C TYR A 144 1.16 9.27 11.15
N ILE A 145 1.21 8.06 10.58
CA ILE A 145 2.39 7.52 9.91
C ILE A 145 2.05 6.94 8.52
N CYS A 146 3.02 6.95 7.62
CA CYS A 146 2.99 6.12 6.40
C CYS A 146 3.85 4.89 6.68
N LEU A 147 3.22 3.72 6.91
CA LEU A 147 3.90 2.53 7.42
C LEU A 147 4.94 1.97 6.44
N ASN A 148 4.68 2.08 5.13
CA ASN A 148 5.62 1.71 4.08
C ASN A 148 5.70 2.79 2.99
N ASN A 149 6.89 3.31 2.76
CA ASN A 149 7.14 4.40 1.81
C ASN A 149 7.47 3.85 0.42
N THR A 150 6.47 3.68 -0.42
CA THR A 150 6.55 3.11 -1.77
C THR A 150 7.63 3.74 -2.66
N ILE A 151 7.90 5.04 -2.48
CA ILE A 151 8.83 5.81 -3.33
C ILE A 151 10.26 5.74 -2.79
N LYS A 152 10.41 5.82 -1.48
CA LYS A 152 11.73 5.88 -0.82
C LYS A 152 12.26 4.50 -0.43
N GLY A 153 11.38 3.48 -0.40
CA GLY A 153 11.75 2.10 -0.08
C GLY A 153 12.03 1.88 1.41
N THR A 154 11.42 2.70 2.27
CA THR A 154 11.54 2.55 3.72
C THR A 154 10.26 2.02 4.34
N HIS A 155 10.39 1.24 5.39
CA HIS A 155 9.31 0.61 6.14
C HIS A 155 9.55 0.73 7.64
N TRP A 156 8.49 0.94 8.40
CA TRP A 156 8.54 0.93 9.85
C TRP A 156 8.65 -0.52 10.34
N ASN A 157 9.73 -0.83 11.06
CA ASN A 157 9.94 -2.12 11.70
C ASN A 157 9.46 -2.15 13.17
N TYR A 158 8.83 -1.07 13.63
CA TYR A 158 8.21 -0.92 14.94
C TYR A 158 6.99 0.01 14.83
N ILE A 159 6.11 -0.05 15.82
CA ILE A 159 4.98 0.88 15.96
C ILE A 159 5.33 1.89 17.06
N PRO A 160 5.29 3.22 16.80
CA PRO A 160 5.62 4.21 17.83
C PRO A 160 4.57 4.20 18.96
N ASP A 161 5.02 4.37 20.21
CA ASP A 161 4.12 4.58 21.35
C ASP A 161 3.45 5.97 21.23
N THR A 162 2.14 5.98 21.09
CA THR A 162 1.33 7.21 21.04
C THR A 162 0.48 7.40 22.30
N GLY A 163 0.62 6.51 23.29
CA GLY A 163 -0.20 6.52 24.49
C GLY A 163 -1.68 6.40 24.17
N SER A 164 -2.46 7.40 24.59
CA SER A 164 -3.92 7.46 24.31
C SER A 164 -4.27 8.12 23.00
N ILE A 165 -3.31 8.68 22.26
CA ILE A 165 -3.55 9.35 20.98
C ILE A 165 -3.80 8.27 19.91
N PRO A 166 -4.97 8.27 19.22
CA PRO A 166 -5.24 7.31 18.17
C PRO A 166 -4.19 7.36 17.06
N LEU A 167 -3.54 6.24 16.76
CA LEU A 167 -2.59 6.16 15.66
C LEU A 167 -3.31 5.85 14.35
N VAL A 168 -3.07 6.63 13.32
CA VAL A 168 -3.55 6.44 11.96
C VAL A 168 -2.39 6.02 11.07
N ALA A 169 -2.59 5.00 10.23
CA ALA A 169 -1.56 4.55 9.31
C ALA A 169 -2.05 4.35 7.87
N ASP A 170 -1.27 4.89 6.91
CA ASP A 170 -1.34 4.46 5.51
C ASP A 170 -0.53 3.17 5.35
N ILE A 171 -1.24 2.06 5.13
CA ILE A 171 -0.67 0.74 4.92
C ILE A 171 -0.79 0.26 3.47
N SER A 172 -1.09 1.16 2.52
CA SER A 172 -1.43 0.81 1.13
C SER A 172 -0.40 -0.10 0.45
N SER A 173 0.89 0.12 0.71
CA SER A 173 1.95 -0.65 0.04
C SER A 173 2.51 -1.82 0.86
N CYS A 174 1.95 -2.08 2.05
CA CYS A 174 2.35 -3.21 2.89
C CYS A 174 1.19 -3.99 3.51
N ILE A 175 -0.07 -3.65 3.18
CA ILE A 175 -1.22 -4.41 3.69
C ILE A 175 -1.05 -5.89 3.36
N LEU A 176 -1.22 -6.76 4.36
CA LEU A 176 -1.08 -8.23 4.23
C LEU A 176 0.25 -8.69 3.63
N SER A 177 1.31 -7.86 3.70
CA SER A 177 2.67 -8.32 3.35
C SER A 177 3.31 -9.14 4.44
N GLU A 178 2.87 -8.94 5.66
CA GLU A 178 3.22 -9.62 6.90
C GLU A 178 2.12 -9.40 7.94
N PRO A 179 2.11 -10.11 9.07
CA PRO A 179 1.17 -9.87 10.16
C PRO A 179 1.29 -8.45 10.70
N LEU A 180 0.14 -7.82 10.91
CA LEU A 180 0.02 -6.50 11.53
C LEU A 180 -1.00 -6.57 12.67
N ASP A 181 -0.62 -6.13 13.87
CA ASP A 181 -1.56 -5.97 14.96
C ASP A 181 -2.41 -4.71 14.75
N VAL A 182 -3.62 -4.90 14.22
CA VAL A 182 -4.56 -3.80 13.94
C VAL A 182 -4.97 -3.07 15.24
N SER A 183 -4.94 -3.75 16.39
CA SER A 183 -5.33 -3.16 17.68
C SER A 183 -4.43 -2.01 18.14
N ALA A 184 -3.20 -1.95 17.61
CA ALA A 184 -2.28 -0.83 17.85
C ALA A 184 -2.70 0.49 17.16
N PHE A 185 -3.73 0.45 16.29
CA PHE A 185 -4.14 1.60 15.50
C PHE A 185 -5.58 2.00 15.81
N GLY A 186 -5.86 3.30 15.77
CA GLY A 186 -7.23 3.80 15.73
C GLY A 186 -7.85 3.66 14.34
N LEU A 187 -7.04 3.84 13.29
CA LEU A 187 -7.46 3.71 11.90
C LEU A 187 -6.29 3.28 11.03
N VAL A 188 -6.54 2.32 10.13
CA VAL A 188 -5.62 2.03 9.01
C VAL A 188 -6.37 2.10 7.70
N PHE A 189 -5.69 2.52 6.64
CA PHE A 189 -6.27 2.51 5.30
C PHE A 189 -5.29 2.02 4.25
N ALA A 190 -5.83 1.47 3.16
CA ALA A 190 -5.06 0.96 2.04
C ALA A 190 -5.75 1.18 0.70
N GLY A 191 -5.09 1.85 -0.24
CA GLY A 191 -5.48 1.78 -1.65
C GLY A 191 -5.17 0.39 -2.21
N ALA A 192 -6.18 -0.30 -2.74
CA ALA A 192 -6.07 -1.70 -3.14
C ALA A 192 -5.06 -1.97 -4.26
N GLN A 193 -4.83 -1.00 -5.15
CA GLN A 193 -4.05 -1.14 -6.39
C GLN A 193 -2.58 -1.53 -6.21
N LYS A 194 -2.09 -1.65 -4.99
CA LYS A 194 -0.71 -2.04 -4.70
C LYS A 194 -0.60 -3.52 -4.34
N ASN A 195 -1.11 -3.91 -3.19
CA ASN A 195 -0.90 -5.25 -2.65
C ASN A 195 -2.19 -6.06 -2.43
N LEU A 196 -3.37 -5.44 -2.60
CA LEU A 196 -4.65 -6.02 -2.22
C LEU A 196 -5.56 -6.35 -3.42
N GLY A 197 -5.39 -5.67 -4.56
CA GLY A 197 -6.27 -5.86 -5.70
C GLY A 197 -6.09 -4.82 -6.80
N PRO A 198 -7.15 -4.54 -7.60
CA PRO A 198 -7.12 -3.54 -8.65
C PRO A 198 -7.28 -2.12 -8.10
N ALA A 199 -7.08 -1.12 -8.97
CA ALA A 199 -7.43 0.26 -8.67
C ALA A 199 -8.95 0.42 -8.52
N GLY A 200 -9.38 1.40 -7.70
CA GLY A 200 -10.79 1.77 -7.50
C GLY A 200 -11.30 1.54 -6.08
N VAL A 201 -10.72 0.60 -5.33
CA VAL A 201 -11.09 0.35 -3.93
C VAL A 201 -10.07 0.95 -2.98
N THR A 202 -10.56 1.50 -1.89
CA THR A 202 -9.79 1.90 -0.70
C THR A 202 -10.38 1.18 0.51
N LEU A 203 -9.61 0.29 1.11
CA LEU A 203 -9.97 -0.34 2.37
C LEU A 203 -9.71 0.63 3.51
N VAL A 204 -10.66 0.76 4.43
CA VAL A 204 -10.48 1.45 5.72
C VAL A 204 -10.92 0.52 6.84
N ILE A 205 -10.10 0.42 7.87
CA ILE A 205 -10.40 -0.28 9.13
C ILE A 205 -10.32 0.77 10.23
N ILE A 206 -11.43 1.05 10.88
CA ILE A 206 -11.56 2.12 11.86
C ILE A 206 -12.17 1.61 13.17
N ARG A 207 -11.61 2.03 14.30
CA ARG A 207 -12.14 1.69 15.63
C ARG A 207 -13.45 2.41 15.90
N ASP A 208 -14.41 1.73 16.51
CA ASP A 208 -15.79 2.21 16.70
C ASP A 208 -15.88 3.55 17.42
N ASP A 209 -15.01 3.77 18.43
CA ASP A 209 -14.98 5.02 19.21
C ASP A 209 -14.53 6.26 18.42
N LEU A 210 -13.96 6.06 17.22
CA LEU A 210 -13.54 7.13 16.33
C LEU A 210 -14.60 7.48 15.25
N ILE A 211 -15.69 6.74 15.20
CA ILE A 211 -16.80 7.00 14.27
C ILE A 211 -17.74 8.01 14.91
N THR A 212 -17.88 9.17 14.28
CA THR A 212 -18.64 10.28 14.85
C THR A 212 -19.82 10.70 13.99
N ASP A 213 -20.93 11.08 14.63
CA ASP A 213 -22.07 11.76 14.00
C ASP A 213 -21.78 13.24 13.68
N SER A 214 -20.72 13.80 14.25
CA SER A 214 -20.40 15.21 14.20
C SER A 214 -18.97 15.44 13.68
N PRO A 215 -18.69 15.12 12.41
CA PRO A 215 -17.41 15.45 11.80
C PRO A 215 -17.24 16.99 11.73
N GLN A 216 -16.12 17.48 11.26
CA GLN A 216 -15.93 18.92 11.08
C GLN A 216 -17.07 19.53 10.26
N LYS A 217 -17.49 20.74 10.66
CA LYS A 217 -18.56 21.46 9.97
C LYS A 217 -18.30 21.61 8.48
N GLY A 218 -19.25 21.20 7.67
CA GLY A 218 -19.16 21.27 6.21
C GLY A 218 -18.50 20.03 5.57
N THR A 219 -18.22 18.99 6.35
CA THR A 219 -17.75 17.70 5.80
C THR A 219 -18.82 17.12 4.87
N PRO A 220 -18.49 16.84 3.60
CA PRO A 220 -19.43 16.22 2.68
C PRO A 220 -19.85 14.82 3.17
N THR A 221 -21.11 14.42 2.89
CA THR A 221 -21.64 13.10 3.25
C THR A 221 -20.71 11.95 2.83
N MET A 222 -20.19 12.00 1.60
CA MET A 222 -19.29 10.97 1.06
C MET A 222 -17.90 10.96 1.69
N LEU A 223 -17.53 11.97 2.47
CA LEU A 223 -16.26 12.04 3.21
C LEU A 223 -16.45 11.80 4.72
N THR A 224 -17.64 11.39 5.15
CA THR A 224 -17.97 11.04 6.54
C THR A 224 -17.88 9.53 6.71
N TYR A 225 -17.04 9.04 7.62
CA TYR A 225 -16.89 7.58 7.84
C TYR A 225 -18.20 6.93 8.27
N LYS A 226 -18.96 7.58 9.15
CA LYS A 226 -20.24 7.05 9.63
C LYS A 226 -21.21 6.76 8.49
N THR A 227 -21.28 7.59 7.45
CA THR A 227 -22.10 7.33 6.25
C THR A 227 -21.84 5.95 5.65
N HIS A 228 -20.59 5.54 5.64
CA HIS A 228 -20.17 4.27 5.01
C HIS A 228 -20.27 3.09 5.98
N THR A 229 -20.00 3.33 7.27
CA THR A 229 -20.10 2.27 8.29
C THR A 229 -21.53 1.89 8.63
N ASP A 230 -22.47 2.81 8.57
CA ASP A 230 -23.89 2.54 8.81
C ASP A 230 -24.56 1.76 7.66
N GLU A 231 -23.98 1.83 6.47
CA GLU A 231 -24.53 1.21 5.25
C GLU A 231 -23.60 0.10 4.70
N ASP A 232 -22.71 -0.46 5.52
CA ASP A 232 -21.82 -1.57 5.18
C ASP A 232 -21.11 -1.37 3.81
N SER A 233 -20.59 -0.15 3.58
CA SER A 233 -19.95 0.28 2.32
C SER A 233 -20.91 0.52 1.14
N LEU A 234 -22.22 0.36 1.31
CA LEU A 234 -23.20 0.35 0.23
C LEU A 234 -24.12 1.59 0.21
N TYR A 235 -23.72 2.69 0.85
CA TYR A 235 -24.46 3.95 0.81
C TYR A 235 -24.70 4.43 -0.63
N ASN A 236 -23.69 4.34 -1.49
CA ASN A 236 -23.82 4.55 -2.93
C ASN A 236 -23.29 3.32 -3.69
N THR A 237 -23.43 3.29 -5.00
CA THR A 237 -22.86 2.20 -5.82
C THR A 237 -21.35 2.15 -5.65
N PRO A 238 -20.79 1.09 -5.05
CA PRO A 238 -19.36 0.94 -4.86
C PRO A 238 -18.70 0.44 -6.15
N PRO A 239 -17.37 0.34 -6.20
CA PRO A 239 -16.65 -0.29 -7.31
C PRO A 239 -16.81 -1.83 -7.25
N CYS A 240 -18.00 -2.34 -7.56
CA CYS A 240 -18.44 -3.73 -7.36
C CYS A 240 -17.42 -4.75 -7.86
N TYR A 241 -16.99 -4.63 -9.11
CA TYR A 241 -16.03 -5.57 -9.69
C TYR A 241 -14.66 -5.51 -8.99
N ALA A 242 -14.21 -4.33 -8.58
CA ALA A 242 -12.96 -4.21 -7.88
C ALA A 242 -13.00 -4.83 -6.47
N ILE A 243 -14.15 -4.73 -5.75
CA ILE A 243 -14.36 -5.41 -4.46
C ILE A 243 -14.36 -6.93 -4.66
N TYR A 244 -15.02 -7.43 -5.71
CA TYR A 244 -14.98 -8.85 -6.07
C TYR A 244 -13.54 -9.36 -6.27
N VAL A 245 -12.72 -8.62 -7.04
CA VAL A 245 -11.32 -9.00 -7.27
C VAL A 245 -10.50 -8.93 -5.97
N VAL A 246 -10.77 -7.95 -5.10
CA VAL A 246 -10.16 -7.91 -3.74
C VAL A 246 -10.50 -9.17 -2.96
N GLY A 247 -11.75 -9.61 -2.94
CA GLY A 247 -12.15 -10.88 -2.32
C GLY A 247 -11.37 -12.07 -2.85
N LYS A 248 -11.22 -12.19 -4.18
CA LYS A 248 -10.41 -13.24 -4.82
C LYS A 248 -8.94 -13.19 -4.40
N VAL A 249 -8.34 -12.00 -4.30
CA VAL A 249 -6.95 -11.84 -3.82
C VAL A 249 -6.83 -12.24 -2.35
N LEU A 250 -7.80 -11.91 -1.51
CA LEU A 250 -7.81 -12.30 -0.09
C LEU A 250 -7.87 -13.83 0.06
N HIS A 251 -8.71 -14.52 -0.69
CA HIS A 251 -8.75 -15.98 -0.72
C HIS A 251 -7.43 -16.59 -1.23
N TRP A 252 -6.80 -15.94 -2.24
CA TRP A 252 -5.48 -16.37 -2.69
C TRP A 252 -4.43 -16.23 -1.58
N ILE A 253 -4.45 -15.13 -0.81
CA ILE A 253 -3.55 -14.92 0.33
C ILE A 253 -3.80 -16.02 1.39
N GLU A 254 -5.06 -16.31 1.72
CA GLU A 254 -5.41 -17.37 2.66
C GLU A 254 -4.87 -18.74 2.23
N LYS A 255 -5.12 -19.13 0.97
CA LYS A 255 -4.62 -20.38 0.36
C LYS A 255 -3.09 -20.49 0.43
N ASN A 256 -2.38 -19.36 0.42
CA ASN A 256 -0.91 -19.29 0.51
C ASN A 256 -0.39 -19.06 1.95
N GLY A 257 -1.15 -19.40 2.98
CA GLY A 257 -0.74 -19.39 4.38
C GLY A 257 -1.00 -18.06 5.11
N GLY A 258 -1.89 -17.20 4.56
CA GLY A 258 -2.27 -15.94 5.18
C GLY A 258 -1.11 -14.94 5.24
N ALA A 259 -1.18 -14.01 6.17
CA ALA A 259 -0.14 -12.98 6.36
C ALA A 259 1.23 -13.58 6.72
N GLU A 260 1.27 -14.69 7.46
CA GLU A 260 2.52 -15.39 7.78
C GLU A 260 3.17 -16.01 6.55
N GLY A 261 2.37 -16.67 5.69
CA GLY A 261 2.85 -17.20 4.42
C GLY A 261 3.35 -16.10 3.49
N MET A 262 2.64 -14.96 3.44
CA MET A 262 3.09 -13.81 2.67
C MET A 262 4.39 -13.23 3.22
N LYS A 263 4.54 -13.14 4.55
CA LYS A 263 5.79 -12.70 5.19
C LYS A 263 6.98 -13.53 4.70
N ALA A 264 6.92 -14.85 4.84
CA ALA A 264 8.00 -15.75 4.41
C ALA A 264 8.36 -15.55 2.93
N ARG A 265 7.33 -15.48 2.07
CA ARG A 265 7.49 -15.26 0.62
C ARG A 265 8.12 -13.91 0.31
N ASN A 266 7.73 -12.85 1.01
CA ASN A 266 8.20 -11.49 0.75
C ASN A 266 9.63 -11.27 1.25
N TYR A 267 9.98 -11.82 2.43
CA TYR A 267 11.34 -11.77 2.94
C TYR A 267 12.30 -12.49 2.01
N ALA A 268 11.97 -13.71 1.54
CA ALA A 268 12.81 -14.46 0.60
C ALA A 268 13.11 -13.64 -0.67
N LYS A 269 12.11 -12.93 -1.23
CA LYS A 269 12.30 -12.04 -2.40
C LYS A 269 13.17 -10.82 -2.07
N ALA A 270 12.86 -10.17 -0.95
CA ALA A 270 13.53 -8.94 -0.56
C ALA A 270 15.01 -9.19 -0.20
N GLU A 271 15.29 -10.20 0.62
CA GLU A 271 16.64 -10.61 0.99
C GLU A 271 17.46 -10.94 -0.26
N ARG A 272 16.93 -11.75 -1.16
CA ARG A 272 17.60 -12.12 -2.41
C ARG A 272 18.01 -10.89 -3.24
N LEU A 273 17.14 -9.87 -3.35
CA LEU A 273 17.44 -8.65 -4.09
C LEU A 273 18.40 -7.73 -3.33
N TYR A 274 18.22 -7.57 -2.02
CA TYR A 274 19.09 -6.73 -1.22
C TYR A 274 20.50 -7.29 -1.07
N ASP A 275 20.68 -8.60 -0.92
CA ASP A 275 21.97 -9.25 -0.89
C ASP A 275 22.76 -9.01 -2.19
N TYR A 276 22.05 -9.09 -3.32
CA TYR A 276 22.64 -8.74 -4.61
C TYR A 276 23.05 -7.26 -4.67
N LEU A 277 22.19 -6.34 -4.27
CA LEU A 277 22.48 -4.90 -4.28
C LEU A 277 23.65 -4.53 -3.34
N ASP A 278 23.71 -5.15 -2.17
CA ASP A 278 24.74 -4.90 -1.17
C ASP A 278 26.12 -5.41 -1.61
N SER A 279 26.18 -6.53 -2.33
CA SER A 279 27.42 -7.11 -2.86
C SER A 279 27.83 -6.52 -4.23
N SER A 280 26.91 -5.86 -4.95
CA SER A 280 27.16 -5.36 -6.30
C SER A 280 28.22 -4.26 -6.33
N ALA A 281 29.15 -4.33 -7.28
CA ALA A 281 30.07 -3.23 -7.59
C ALA A 281 29.38 -2.06 -8.32
N VAL A 282 28.27 -2.34 -9.02
CA VAL A 282 27.59 -1.42 -9.95
C VAL A 282 26.36 -0.77 -9.32
N TYR A 283 25.57 -1.52 -8.53
CA TYR A 283 24.30 -1.06 -7.99
C TYR A 283 24.34 -0.85 -6.47
N ARG A 284 23.38 -0.07 -5.95
CA ARG A 284 23.17 0.12 -4.51
C ARG A 284 21.70 0.37 -4.20
N ALA A 285 21.23 -0.12 -3.06
CA ALA A 285 19.94 0.27 -2.50
C ALA A 285 19.95 1.73 -2.02
N THR A 286 18.78 2.36 -1.92
CA THR A 286 18.65 3.74 -1.45
C THR A 286 18.29 3.85 0.03
N ALA A 287 17.64 2.85 0.61
CA ALA A 287 17.24 2.82 2.01
C ALA A 287 18.33 2.22 2.91
N ASP A 288 18.47 2.77 4.11
CA ASP A 288 19.33 2.21 5.15
C ASP A 288 18.86 0.80 5.55
N LYS A 289 19.79 -0.08 5.93
CA LYS A 289 19.52 -1.51 6.13
C LYS A 289 18.39 -1.79 7.14
N ASP A 290 18.34 -1.03 8.23
CA ASP A 290 17.36 -1.17 9.30
C ASP A 290 16.00 -0.55 9.00
N SER A 291 15.87 0.07 7.83
CA SER A 291 14.65 0.75 7.39
C SER A 291 14.12 0.25 6.05
N ARG A 292 14.64 -0.85 5.53
CA ARG A 292 14.32 -1.38 4.18
C ARG A 292 12.90 -1.91 4.09
N SER A 293 12.22 -1.54 3.01
CA SER A 293 10.94 -2.11 2.63
C SER A 293 11.11 -3.49 1.98
N ILE A 294 10.30 -4.46 2.39
CA ILE A 294 10.21 -5.77 1.72
C ILE A 294 9.29 -5.75 0.48
N MET A 295 8.65 -4.59 0.21
CA MET A 295 7.69 -4.42 -0.88
C MET A 295 8.21 -3.58 -2.03
N ASN A 296 9.01 -2.54 -1.72
CA ASN A 296 9.46 -1.57 -2.71
C ASN A 296 10.96 -1.36 -2.55
N VAL A 297 11.72 -1.75 -3.54
CA VAL A 297 13.18 -1.69 -3.55
C VAL A 297 13.64 -0.70 -4.60
N PRO A 298 13.78 0.60 -4.26
CA PRO A 298 14.46 1.56 -5.13
C PRO A 298 15.97 1.33 -5.07
N PHE A 299 16.62 1.40 -6.23
CA PHE A 299 18.06 1.24 -6.35
C PHE A 299 18.64 2.15 -7.43
N LEU A 300 19.90 2.47 -7.28
CA LEU A 300 20.67 3.35 -8.16
C LEU A 300 21.89 2.62 -8.67
N THR A 301 22.43 3.08 -9.79
CA THR A 301 23.81 2.77 -10.15
C THR A 301 24.78 3.55 -9.26
N LYS A 302 26.03 3.09 -9.14
CA LYS A 302 27.10 3.79 -8.44
C LYS A 302 27.81 4.85 -9.31
N GLU A 303 27.29 5.10 -10.54
CA GLU A 303 27.78 6.19 -11.40
C GLU A 303 27.57 7.53 -10.69
N LYS A 304 28.62 8.36 -10.68
CA LYS A 304 28.65 9.66 -9.98
C LYS A 304 28.24 10.82 -10.89
N ASP A 305 28.45 10.68 -12.19
CA ASP A 305 28.02 11.68 -13.16
C ASP A 305 26.51 11.53 -13.39
N GLU A 306 25.75 12.56 -13.03
CA GLU A 306 24.29 12.52 -13.10
C GLU A 306 23.76 12.32 -14.52
N ALA A 307 24.40 12.94 -15.53
CA ALA A 307 23.97 12.81 -16.92
C ALA A 307 24.23 11.40 -17.46
N LYS A 308 25.37 10.78 -17.09
CA LYS A 308 25.67 9.39 -17.42
C LYS A 308 24.72 8.44 -16.68
N ALA A 309 24.49 8.67 -15.37
CA ALA A 309 23.54 7.87 -14.59
C ALA A 309 22.14 7.89 -15.22
N ASP A 310 21.64 9.05 -15.64
CA ASP A 310 20.35 9.18 -16.31
C ASP A 310 20.31 8.43 -17.65
N ALA A 311 21.36 8.51 -18.45
CA ALA A 311 21.46 7.77 -19.71
C ALA A 311 21.45 6.26 -19.47
N ILE A 312 22.22 5.78 -18.49
CA ILE A 312 22.27 4.37 -18.08
C ILE A 312 20.89 3.91 -17.56
N ASN A 313 20.24 4.68 -16.72
CA ASN A 313 18.91 4.34 -16.17
C ASN A 313 17.86 4.20 -17.28
N LYS A 314 17.87 5.09 -18.29
CA LYS A 314 16.99 5.02 -19.45
C LYS A 314 17.27 3.78 -20.28
N LYS A 315 18.56 3.50 -20.54
CA LYS A 315 18.97 2.29 -21.27
C LYS A 315 18.55 1.03 -20.53
N PHE A 316 18.84 0.95 -19.21
CA PHE A 316 18.45 -0.17 -18.35
C PHE A 316 16.95 -0.47 -18.44
N THR A 317 16.12 0.53 -18.22
CA THR A 317 14.65 0.35 -18.21
C THR A 317 14.10 -0.05 -19.58
N ALA A 318 14.67 0.48 -20.66
CA ALA A 318 14.27 0.13 -22.02
C ALA A 318 14.65 -1.31 -22.40
N GLU A 319 15.86 -1.75 -22.02
CA GLU A 319 16.34 -3.12 -22.28
C GLU A 319 15.66 -4.15 -21.37
N ALA A 320 15.43 -3.82 -20.09
CA ALA A 320 14.66 -4.63 -19.18
C ALA A 320 13.23 -4.89 -19.69
N ALA A 321 12.58 -3.86 -20.22
CA ALA A 321 11.25 -4.01 -20.81
C ALA A 321 11.23 -4.97 -22.00
N LYS A 322 12.26 -4.94 -22.87
CA LYS A 322 12.43 -5.91 -23.98
C LYS A 322 12.66 -7.34 -23.46
N ALA A 323 13.28 -7.47 -22.28
CA ALA A 323 13.50 -8.76 -21.63
C ALA A 323 12.26 -9.25 -20.83
N GLY A 324 11.11 -8.51 -20.87
CA GLY A 324 9.89 -8.87 -20.15
C GLY A 324 9.87 -8.43 -18.69
N LEU A 325 10.79 -7.53 -18.28
CA LEU A 325 10.86 -6.93 -16.93
C LEU A 325 10.39 -5.48 -17.03
N VAL A 326 9.09 -5.23 -16.78
CA VAL A 326 8.46 -3.94 -17.09
C VAL A 326 8.28 -3.06 -15.85
N ASN A 327 8.19 -1.75 -16.06
CA ASN A 327 7.89 -0.73 -15.05
C ASN A 327 8.95 -0.58 -13.95
N LEU A 328 10.21 -0.78 -14.29
CA LEU A 328 11.35 -0.64 -13.38
C LEU A 328 11.83 0.80 -13.19
N ALA A 329 11.31 1.79 -13.95
CA ALA A 329 11.74 3.18 -13.80
C ALA A 329 11.47 3.69 -12.37
N GLY A 330 12.51 4.31 -11.77
CA GLY A 330 12.40 4.95 -10.47
C GLY A 330 11.49 6.18 -10.49
N HIS A 331 11.01 6.57 -9.33
CA HIS A 331 10.20 7.78 -9.21
C HIS A 331 11.08 9.03 -9.45
N ARG A 332 10.55 10.06 -10.12
CA ARG A 332 11.27 11.31 -10.47
C ARG A 332 12.02 11.99 -9.31
N THR A 333 11.58 11.77 -8.06
CA THR A 333 12.22 12.35 -6.86
C THR A 333 13.34 11.48 -6.28
N VAL A 334 13.59 10.31 -6.83
CA VAL A 334 14.67 9.39 -6.43
C VAL A 334 15.61 9.15 -7.59
N GLY A 335 15.08 9.08 -8.80
CA GLY A 335 15.82 8.63 -9.99
C GLY A 335 16.00 7.12 -10.02
N GLY A 336 16.91 6.66 -10.82
CA GLY A 336 17.30 5.25 -10.92
C GLY A 336 16.18 4.30 -11.28
N MET A 337 16.15 3.17 -10.62
CA MET A 337 15.20 2.09 -10.81
C MET A 337 14.43 1.80 -9.52
N ARG A 338 13.28 1.13 -9.63
CA ARG A 338 12.54 0.60 -8.49
C ARG A 338 11.88 -0.73 -8.87
N ALA A 339 12.20 -1.76 -8.11
CA ALA A 339 11.49 -3.03 -8.14
C ALA A 339 10.40 -3.03 -7.05
N SER A 340 9.12 -3.01 -7.44
CA SER A 340 8.01 -3.26 -6.53
C SER A 340 7.66 -4.74 -6.58
N ILE A 341 7.98 -5.46 -5.49
CA ILE A 341 7.94 -6.92 -5.40
C ILE A 341 6.81 -7.39 -4.47
N TYR A 342 5.63 -6.81 -4.64
CA TYR A 342 4.43 -7.12 -3.85
C TYR A 342 4.13 -8.63 -3.74
N ASN A 343 3.13 -8.99 -2.93
CA ASN A 343 2.76 -10.38 -2.67
C ASN A 343 2.65 -11.25 -3.94
N ALA A 344 2.05 -10.71 -4.99
CA ALA A 344 1.80 -11.42 -6.24
C ALA A 344 3.05 -11.61 -7.12
N MET A 345 4.15 -10.86 -6.90
CA MET A 345 5.40 -11.07 -7.62
C MET A 345 6.01 -12.41 -7.21
N PRO A 346 6.23 -13.36 -8.13
CA PRO A 346 6.92 -14.61 -7.82
C PRO A 346 8.43 -14.39 -7.61
N ILE A 347 9.09 -15.31 -6.91
CA ILE A 347 10.55 -15.22 -6.66
C ILE A 347 11.33 -15.24 -7.97
N GLU A 348 10.88 -15.98 -8.96
CA GLU A 348 11.47 -16.09 -10.30
C GLU A 348 11.54 -14.70 -10.99
N GLY A 349 10.59 -13.81 -10.70
CA GLY A 349 10.64 -12.43 -11.22
C GLY A 349 11.83 -11.65 -10.66
N VAL A 350 12.15 -11.85 -9.38
CA VAL A 350 13.32 -11.23 -8.74
C VAL A 350 14.61 -11.86 -9.27
N GLU A 351 14.66 -13.18 -9.43
CA GLU A 351 15.81 -13.88 -9.99
C GLU A 351 16.10 -13.43 -11.43
N ARG A 352 15.06 -13.34 -12.26
CA ARG A 352 15.20 -12.83 -13.63
C ARG A 352 15.67 -11.37 -13.67
N LEU A 353 15.25 -10.55 -12.70
CA LEU A 353 15.76 -9.19 -12.58
C LEU A 353 17.26 -9.19 -12.25
N ILE A 354 17.70 -10.02 -11.31
CA ILE A 354 19.13 -10.13 -10.93
C ILE A 354 19.97 -10.62 -12.11
N GLU A 355 19.54 -11.67 -12.82
CA GLU A 355 20.23 -12.15 -14.03
C GLU A 355 20.36 -11.06 -15.09
N PHE A 356 19.29 -10.28 -15.29
CA PHE A 356 19.33 -9.14 -16.20
C PHE A 356 20.30 -8.06 -15.73
N MET A 357 20.32 -7.76 -14.43
CA MET A 357 21.24 -6.76 -13.84
C MET A 357 22.70 -7.17 -14.01
N ASP A 358 23.05 -8.44 -13.81
CA ASP A 358 24.40 -8.96 -14.04
C ASP A 358 24.83 -8.80 -15.50
N LYS A 359 23.98 -9.23 -16.43
CA LYS A 359 24.23 -9.09 -17.86
C LYS A 359 24.41 -7.62 -18.25
N PHE A 360 23.49 -6.76 -17.82
CA PHE A 360 23.52 -5.34 -18.12
C PHE A 360 24.79 -4.67 -17.55
N ALA A 361 25.19 -5.05 -16.33
CA ALA A 361 26.42 -4.56 -15.73
C ALA A 361 27.66 -4.94 -16.55
N ALA A 362 27.78 -6.21 -16.97
CA ALA A 362 28.92 -6.69 -17.78
C ALA A 362 29.03 -6.01 -19.16
N GLU A 363 27.89 -5.55 -19.72
CA GLU A 363 27.84 -4.92 -21.03
C GLU A 363 28.04 -3.39 -20.99
N ASN A 364 27.88 -2.74 -19.82
CA ASN A 364 27.80 -1.28 -19.73
C ASN A 364 28.75 -0.64 -18.72
N PHE A 365 29.47 -1.43 -17.90
CA PHE A 365 30.46 -0.98 -16.92
C PHE A 365 31.76 -1.74 -17.03
#